data_09aab59d198582f4564eafc80f943602
#
_entry.id   09aab59d198582f4564eafc80f943602
#
_cell.length_a   1.000
_cell.length_b   1.000
_cell.length_c   1.000
_cell.angle_alpha   90.00
_cell.angle_beta   90.00
_cell.angle_gamma   90.00
#
_symmetry.space_group_name_H-M   'P 1'
#
loop_
_entity.id
_entity.type
_entity.pdbx_description
1 polymer ?
#
loop_
_entity_poly.entity_id
_entity_poly.type
_entity_poly.pdbx_seq_one_letter_code
_entity_poly.pdbx_strand_id
1 'polypeptide(L)'
;MFEVFRQRSYELEHLDKGDYTPEEYEGCMVELRRVNRWLGDSRALGRSVLPEIEGDGAREFSLLDVGAGTGELLREVARWARARGLEARLVGLELNARSAEGILEESRAFDEIVAVRGDALRLPFGAGAFDYVMCSLFTHHFRDREVVSVLREMSRVARRRVYVIDLHRHPVAFYFYTTVGRLFLHNRLIREDGALSILRGFAPRELRRLADSAGLAHAKVERRFPYRLVLSGSK
;
A
#
# COMPACT_ATOMS: atom_id res chain seq x y z
N MET A 1 19.79 -22.04 -2.62
CA MET A 1 18.64 -21.78 -1.75
C MET A 1 18.29 -20.26 -1.64
N PHE A 2 19.26 -19.35 -1.65
CA PHE A 2 19.00 -17.91 -1.52
C PHE A 2 18.89 -17.13 -2.84
N GLU A 3 19.01 -17.79 -4.01
CA GLU A 3 18.99 -17.09 -5.31
C GLU A 3 17.66 -16.44 -5.63
N VAL A 4 16.55 -17.05 -5.25
CA VAL A 4 15.19 -16.53 -5.45
C VAL A 4 14.93 -15.17 -4.75
N PHE A 5 15.77 -14.81 -3.75
CA PHE A 5 15.68 -13.53 -3.06
C PHE A 5 16.58 -12.45 -3.63
N ARG A 6 17.43 -12.77 -4.63
CA ARG A 6 18.34 -11.78 -5.24
C ARG A 6 17.64 -10.79 -6.13
N GLN A 7 16.58 -11.22 -6.80
CA GLN A 7 15.78 -10.40 -7.71
C GLN A 7 14.30 -10.53 -7.37
N ARG A 8 13.50 -9.54 -7.76
CA ARG A 8 12.05 -9.59 -7.61
C ARG A 8 11.46 -10.64 -8.53
N SER A 9 10.46 -11.38 -8.05
CA SER A 9 9.59 -12.15 -8.92
C SER A 9 8.66 -11.22 -9.70
N TYR A 10 8.35 -11.58 -10.94
CA TYR A 10 7.35 -10.91 -11.78
C TYR A 10 6.24 -11.88 -12.20
N GLU A 11 6.17 -13.03 -11.54
CA GLU A 11 5.05 -13.95 -11.71
C GLU A 11 3.76 -13.29 -11.25
N LEU A 12 2.66 -13.53 -11.96
CA LEU A 12 1.35 -13.00 -11.62
C LEU A 12 0.73 -13.87 -10.51
N GLU A 13 0.13 -13.22 -9.55
CA GLU A 13 -0.66 -13.86 -8.48
C GLU A 13 -1.93 -14.50 -9.08
N HIS A 14 -2.50 -15.48 -8.39
CA HIS A 14 -3.76 -16.09 -8.82
C HIS A 14 -4.89 -15.05 -8.88
N LEU A 15 -4.92 -14.12 -7.94
CA LEU A 15 -5.85 -12.99 -7.96
C LEU A 15 -5.68 -12.11 -9.20
N ASP A 16 -4.44 -11.87 -9.65
CA ASP A 16 -4.16 -11.10 -10.87
C ASP A 16 -4.58 -11.86 -12.14
N LYS A 17 -4.49 -13.20 -12.14
CA LYS A 17 -4.86 -14.06 -13.27
C LYS A 17 -6.36 -14.32 -13.37
N GLY A 18 -7.12 -14.13 -12.29
CA GLY A 18 -8.51 -14.55 -12.19
C GLY A 18 -8.66 -16.08 -12.07
N ASP A 19 -7.60 -16.79 -11.64
CA ASP A 19 -7.56 -18.25 -11.48
C ASP A 19 -8.09 -18.68 -10.11
N TYR A 20 -9.39 -18.45 -9.91
CA TYR A 20 -10.09 -18.78 -8.66
C TYR A 20 -11.58 -18.87 -8.85
N THR A 21 -12.27 -19.58 -7.94
CA THR A 21 -13.72 -19.57 -7.86
C THR A 21 -14.22 -18.37 -7.03
N PRO A 22 -15.51 -17.97 -7.18
CA PRO A 22 -16.10 -16.93 -6.33
C PRO A 22 -15.94 -17.22 -4.84
N GLU A 23 -16.12 -18.48 -4.42
CA GLU A 23 -16.01 -18.90 -3.03
C GLU A 23 -14.56 -18.80 -2.51
N GLU A 24 -13.56 -19.18 -3.34
CA GLU A 24 -12.14 -18.98 -3.02
C GLU A 24 -11.81 -17.50 -2.85
N TYR A 25 -12.35 -16.64 -3.72
CA TYR A 25 -12.14 -15.20 -3.66
C TYR A 25 -12.71 -14.61 -2.36
N GLU A 26 -13.97 -14.93 -2.03
CA GLU A 26 -14.59 -14.43 -0.81
C GLU A 26 -13.86 -14.89 0.45
N GLY A 27 -13.51 -16.16 0.52
CA GLY A 27 -12.70 -16.71 1.61
C GLY A 27 -11.32 -16.03 1.71
N CYS A 28 -10.66 -15.79 0.57
CA CYS A 28 -9.40 -15.06 0.52
C CYS A 28 -9.53 -13.64 1.07
N MET A 29 -10.57 -12.89 0.67
CA MET A 29 -10.78 -11.52 1.15
C MET A 29 -11.01 -11.44 2.65
N VAL A 30 -11.69 -12.43 3.24
CA VAL A 30 -11.89 -12.52 4.70
C VAL A 30 -10.55 -12.76 5.42
N GLU A 31 -9.76 -13.72 4.95
CA GLU A 31 -8.45 -14.01 5.53
C GLU A 31 -7.45 -12.86 5.30
N LEU A 32 -7.44 -12.26 4.11
CA LEU A 32 -6.55 -11.14 3.75
C LEU A 32 -6.75 -9.93 4.68
N ARG A 33 -8.00 -9.56 4.98
CA ARG A 33 -8.30 -8.51 5.97
C ARG A 33 -7.72 -8.83 7.34
N ARG A 34 -7.80 -10.09 7.78
CA ARG A 34 -7.21 -10.53 9.04
C ARG A 34 -5.69 -10.43 9.02
N VAL A 35 -5.08 -10.94 7.95
CA VAL A 35 -3.61 -10.93 7.75
C VAL A 35 -3.09 -9.50 7.70
N ASN A 36 -3.68 -8.60 6.93
CA ASN A 36 -3.24 -7.21 6.82
C ASN A 36 -3.29 -6.48 8.16
N ARG A 37 -4.35 -6.71 8.96
CA ARG A 37 -4.46 -6.15 10.31
C ARG A 37 -3.30 -6.59 11.23
N TRP A 38 -2.79 -7.82 11.07
CA TRP A 38 -1.71 -8.36 11.90
C TRP A 38 -0.33 -8.08 11.32
N LEU A 39 -0.17 -7.98 10.01
CA LEU A 39 1.12 -7.88 9.32
C LEU A 39 1.69 -6.46 9.21
N GLY A 40 1.09 -5.47 9.86
CA GLY A 40 1.83 -4.27 10.23
C GLY A 40 1.69 -3.04 9.35
N ASP A 41 0.76 -3.02 8.37
CA ASP A 41 0.55 -1.83 7.53
C ASP A 41 0.02 -0.66 8.35
N SER A 42 -1.00 -0.90 9.18
CA SER A 42 -1.50 0.04 10.19
C SER A 42 -0.41 0.53 11.13
N ARG A 43 0.48 -0.38 11.56
CA ARG A 43 1.62 -0.02 12.41
C ARG A 43 2.65 0.82 11.66
N ALA A 44 2.92 0.50 10.39
CA ALA A 44 3.82 1.27 9.54
C ALA A 44 3.26 2.67 9.29
N LEU A 45 1.97 2.78 8.97
CA LEU A 45 1.24 4.04 8.85
C LEU A 45 1.39 4.87 10.14
N GLY A 46 1.01 4.31 11.29
CA GLY A 46 1.02 4.99 12.59
C GLY A 46 2.41 5.40 13.07
N ARG A 47 3.48 4.71 12.63
CA ARG A 47 4.85 5.00 13.09
C ARG A 47 5.68 5.80 12.08
N SER A 48 5.23 5.95 10.86
CA SER A 48 6.02 6.60 9.81
C SER A 48 5.30 7.75 9.13
N VAL A 49 4.01 7.59 8.81
CA VAL A 49 3.25 8.58 8.04
C VAL A 49 2.55 9.58 8.96
N LEU A 50 1.77 9.07 9.92
CA LEU A 50 0.95 9.95 10.79
C LEU A 50 1.78 10.91 11.64
N PRO A 51 2.95 10.52 12.23
CA PRO A 51 3.80 11.46 12.97
C PRO A 51 4.39 12.57 12.10
N GLU A 52 4.68 12.29 10.82
CA GLU A 52 5.18 13.32 9.90
C GLU A 52 4.07 14.33 9.53
N ILE A 53 2.81 13.85 9.33
CA ILE A 53 1.66 14.73 9.12
C ILE A 53 1.42 15.61 10.35
N GLU A 54 1.48 15.04 11.55
CA GLU A 54 1.33 15.78 12.81
C GLU A 54 2.44 16.80 13.01
N GLY A 55 3.69 16.42 12.69
CA GLY A 55 4.87 17.29 12.77
C GLY A 55 4.84 18.49 11.83
N ASP A 56 4.11 18.41 10.74
CA ASP A 56 3.90 19.55 9.81
C ASP A 56 2.97 20.62 10.39
N GLY A 57 2.30 20.39 11.53
CA GLY A 57 1.54 21.37 12.31
C GLY A 57 0.28 21.90 11.64
N ALA A 58 -0.16 21.34 10.52
CA ALA A 58 -1.35 21.76 9.82
C ALA A 58 -2.62 21.26 10.55
N ARG A 59 -3.64 22.14 10.65
CA ARG A 59 -4.96 21.77 11.20
C ARG A 59 -5.85 21.04 10.20
N GLU A 60 -5.56 21.23 8.92
CA GLU A 60 -6.23 20.55 7.81
C GLU A 60 -5.20 19.91 6.86
N PHE A 61 -5.54 18.79 6.29
CA PHE A 61 -4.72 18.13 5.27
C PHE A 61 -5.56 17.30 4.31
N SER A 62 -4.96 17.04 3.14
CA SER A 62 -5.51 16.13 2.14
C SER A 62 -4.57 14.97 1.89
N LEU A 63 -5.13 13.74 1.82
CA LEU A 63 -4.37 12.52 1.57
C LEU A 63 -5.04 11.68 0.48
N LEU A 64 -4.24 11.26 -0.50
CA LEU A 64 -4.62 10.28 -1.51
C LEU A 64 -3.98 8.93 -1.18
N ASP A 65 -4.78 7.87 -1.15
CA ASP A 65 -4.32 6.48 -1.07
C ASP A 65 -4.51 5.81 -2.44
N VAL A 66 -3.41 5.42 -3.09
CA VAL A 66 -3.38 4.84 -4.43
C VAL A 66 -3.38 3.33 -4.35
N GLY A 67 -4.40 2.68 -4.90
CA GLY A 67 -4.65 1.25 -4.68
C GLY A 67 -5.17 0.99 -3.27
N ALA A 68 -6.18 1.75 -2.86
CA ALA A 68 -6.67 1.80 -1.49
C ALA A 68 -7.43 0.52 -1.03
N GLY A 69 -7.64 -0.44 -1.91
CA GLY A 69 -8.44 -1.64 -1.62
C GLY A 69 -9.86 -1.27 -1.18
N THR A 70 -10.24 -1.64 0.03
CA THR A 70 -11.53 -1.24 0.63
C THR A 70 -11.42 -0.03 1.57
N GLY A 71 -10.30 0.70 1.54
CA GLY A 71 -10.11 1.94 2.31
C GLY A 71 -9.81 1.74 3.80
N GLU A 72 -9.26 0.59 4.21
CA GLU A 72 -8.97 0.31 5.63
C GLU A 72 -8.01 1.33 6.24
N LEU A 73 -6.90 1.66 5.53
CA LEU A 73 -5.94 2.66 6.02
C LEU A 73 -6.51 4.08 6.01
N LEU A 74 -7.37 4.42 5.05
CA LEU A 74 -8.07 5.72 5.05
C LEU A 74 -8.94 5.87 6.30
N ARG A 75 -9.68 4.83 6.69
CA ARG A 75 -10.47 4.85 7.92
C ARG A 75 -9.60 4.96 9.18
N GLU A 76 -8.38 4.43 9.16
CA GLU A 76 -7.42 4.61 10.25
C GLU A 76 -6.93 6.06 10.32
N VAL A 77 -6.58 6.66 9.18
CA VAL A 77 -6.22 8.09 9.10
C VAL A 77 -7.36 8.97 9.58
N ALA A 78 -8.61 8.68 9.18
CA ALA A 78 -9.79 9.41 9.61
C ALA A 78 -9.98 9.37 11.13
N ARG A 79 -9.92 8.17 11.74
CA ARG A 79 -10.01 8.03 13.20
C ARG A 79 -8.90 8.77 13.93
N TRP A 80 -7.68 8.68 13.41
CA TRP A 80 -6.52 9.38 13.96
C TRP A 80 -6.68 10.91 13.87
N ALA A 81 -7.14 11.43 12.73
CA ALA A 81 -7.38 12.86 12.53
C ALA A 81 -8.48 13.38 13.47
N ARG A 82 -9.62 12.68 13.53
CA ARG A 82 -10.74 13.02 14.43
C ARG A 82 -10.30 13.06 15.90
N ALA A 83 -9.49 12.08 16.35
CA ALA A 83 -8.99 12.03 17.73
C ALA A 83 -8.06 13.22 18.08
N ARG A 84 -7.52 13.92 17.08
CA ARG A 84 -6.64 15.08 17.22
C ARG A 84 -7.30 16.42 16.87
N GLY A 85 -8.57 16.40 16.48
CA GLY A 85 -9.29 17.59 16.04
C GLY A 85 -8.73 18.17 14.73
N LEU A 86 -8.18 17.31 13.86
CA LEU A 86 -7.68 17.67 12.55
C LEU A 86 -8.77 17.47 11.50
N GLU A 87 -8.86 18.38 10.53
CA GLU A 87 -9.71 18.23 9.36
C GLU A 87 -8.97 17.49 8.25
N ALA A 88 -9.51 16.34 7.84
CA ALA A 88 -8.91 15.48 6.82
C ALA A 88 -9.81 15.39 5.58
N ARG A 89 -9.23 15.51 4.38
CA ARG A 89 -9.86 15.14 3.10
C ARG A 89 -9.14 13.93 2.54
N LEU A 90 -9.82 12.80 2.56
CA LEU A 90 -9.23 11.50 2.27
C LEU A 90 -9.83 10.93 0.98
N VAL A 91 -8.98 10.58 0.04
CA VAL A 91 -9.39 10.02 -1.24
C VAL A 91 -8.74 8.66 -1.42
N GLY A 92 -9.56 7.63 -1.69
CA GLY A 92 -9.07 6.32 -2.12
C GLY A 92 -9.21 6.19 -3.64
N LEU A 93 -8.11 5.86 -4.30
CA LEU A 93 -8.13 5.57 -5.75
C LEU A 93 -8.00 4.08 -5.98
N GLU A 94 -8.92 3.55 -6.80
CA GLU A 94 -8.93 2.16 -7.21
C GLU A 94 -9.23 2.00 -8.71
N LEU A 95 -8.59 1.04 -9.34
CA LEU A 95 -8.87 0.70 -10.74
C LEU A 95 -10.15 -0.13 -10.85
N ASN A 96 -10.34 -1.06 -9.93
CA ASN A 96 -11.50 -1.95 -9.89
C ASN A 96 -12.73 -1.23 -9.33
N ALA A 97 -13.83 -1.22 -10.07
CA ALA A 97 -15.06 -0.55 -9.68
C ALA A 97 -15.64 -1.11 -8.36
N ARG A 98 -15.63 -2.44 -8.18
CA ARG A 98 -16.13 -3.08 -6.95
C ARG A 98 -15.32 -2.69 -5.71
N SER A 99 -13.98 -2.55 -5.86
CA SER A 99 -13.12 -2.08 -4.76
C SER A 99 -13.41 -0.61 -4.45
N ALA A 100 -13.58 0.23 -5.47
CA ALA A 100 -13.95 1.64 -5.26
C ALA A 100 -15.31 1.80 -4.57
N GLU A 101 -16.31 1.00 -4.94
CA GLU A 101 -17.59 0.93 -4.25
C GLU A 101 -17.42 0.46 -2.80
N GLY A 102 -16.58 -0.56 -2.57
CA GLY A 102 -16.25 -1.08 -1.25
C GLY A 102 -15.66 -0.03 -0.31
N ILE A 103 -14.84 0.93 -0.82
CA ILE A 103 -14.34 2.06 -0.04
C ILE A 103 -15.53 2.86 0.55
N LEU A 104 -16.51 3.21 -0.28
CA LEU A 104 -17.67 4.01 0.16
C LEU A 104 -18.56 3.22 1.11
N GLU A 105 -18.82 1.96 0.80
CA GLU A 105 -19.67 1.09 1.61
C GLU A 105 -19.11 0.88 3.03
N GLU A 106 -17.82 0.57 3.13
CA GLU A 106 -17.17 0.35 4.41
C GLU A 106 -16.85 1.64 5.18
N SER A 107 -16.87 2.80 4.47
CA SER A 107 -16.57 4.11 5.07
C SER A 107 -17.79 4.99 5.31
N ARG A 108 -19.01 4.46 5.33
CA ARG A 108 -20.27 5.23 5.52
C ARG A 108 -20.31 6.12 6.78
N ALA A 109 -19.49 5.82 7.79
CA ALA A 109 -19.37 6.60 9.02
C ALA A 109 -18.30 7.73 8.94
N PHE A 110 -17.68 7.90 7.76
CA PHE A 110 -16.54 8.80 7.54
C PHE A 110 -16.81 9.70 6.32
N ASP A 111 -17.50 10.80 6.52
CA ASP A 111 -17.87 11.75 5.46
C ASP A 111 -16.65 12.38 4.77
N GLU A 112 -15.48 12.36 5.44
CA GLU A 112 -14.19 12.83 4.92
C GLU A 112 -13.57 11.89 3.89
N ILE A 113 -14.10 10.68 3.68
CA ILE A 113 -13.55 9.68 2.76
C ILE A 113 -14.35 9.64 1.47
N VAL A 114 -13.67 9.78 0.35
CA VAL A 114 -14.24 9.69 -1.01
C VAL A 114 -13.49 8.60 -1.79
N ALA A 115 -14.19 7.92 -2.70
CA ALA A 115 -13.60 6.98 -3.63
C ALA A 115 -13.56 7.56 -5.05
N VAL A 116 -12.45 7.31 -5.75
CA VAL A 116 -12.28 7.66 -7.16
C VAL A 116 -11.81 6.43 -7.93
N ARG A 117 -12.47 6.12 -9.03
CA ARG A 117 -12.00 5.10 -9.95
C ARG A 117 -10.96 5.70 -10.89
N GLY A 118 -9.75 5.10 -10.95
CA GLY A 118 -8.68 5.60 -11.79
C GLY A 118 -7.49 4.67 -11.86
N ASP A 119 -6.60 4.96 -12.82
CA ASP A 119 -5.36 4.23 -13.04
C ASP A 119 -4.20 4.94 -12.33
N ALA A 120 -3.43 4.18 -11.53
CA ALA A 120 -2.25 4.67 -10.82
C ALA A 120 -1.12 5.12 -11.77
N LEU A 121 -1.07 4.59 -12.99
CA LEU A 121 -0.11 5.00 -14.02
C LEU A 121 -0.47 6.35 -14.65
N ARG A 122 -1.70 6.83 -14.44
CA ARG A 122 -2.19 8.13 -14.91
C ARG A 122 -3.26 8.66 -13.96
N LEU A 123 -2.81 9.24 -12.85
CA LEU A 123 -3.70 9.75 -11.81
C LEU A 123 -4.60 10.88 -12.33
N PRO A 124 -5.94 10.81 -12.14
CA PRO A 124 -6.90 11.78 -12.69
C PRO A 124 -6.96 13.08 -11.87
N PHE A 125 -5.83 13.54 -11.36
CA PHE A 125 -5.72 14.72 -10.51
C PHE A 125 -4.69 15.70 -11.05
N GLY A 126 -4.87 16.98 -10.76
CA GLY A 126 -3.90 18.03 -11.07
C GLY A 126 -2.61 17.92 -10.24
N ALA A 127 -1.55 18.58 -10.69
CA ALA A 127 -0.30 18.65 -9.94
C ALA A 127 -0.51 19.32 -8.58
N GLY A 128 0.02 18.71 -7.51
CA GLY A 128 -0.09 19.23 -6.15
C GLY A 128 -1.52 19.24 -5.60
N ALA A 129 -2.38 18.34 -6.05
CA ALA A 129 -3.78 18.26 -5.61
C ALA A 129 -3.94 17.82 -4.16
N PHE A 130 -2.96 17.06 -3.62
CA PHE A 130 -2.98 16.51 -2.27
C PHE A 130 -1.73 16.90 -1.51
N ASP A 131 -1.86 17.12 -0.19
CA ASP A 131 -0.70 17.35 0.65
C ASP A 131 0.17 16.11 0.75
N TYR A 132 -0.47 14.97 0.94
CA TYR A 132 0.19 13.66 1.04
C TYR A 132 -0.41 12.67 0.07
N VAL A 133 0.47 11.83 -0.49
CA VAL A 133 0.04 10.74 -1.37
C VAL A 133 0.71 9.46 -0.86
N MET A 134 -0.08 8.43 -0.64
CA MET A 134 0.45 7.14 -0.20
C MET A 134 -0.07 5.99 -1.04
N CYS A 135 0.60 4.85 -0.95
CA CYS A 135 0.06 3.56 -1.32
C CYS A 135 0.56 2.49 -0.33
N SER A 136 -0.20 1.43 -0.17
CA SER A 136 0.17 0.32 0.71
C SER A 136 -0.09 -1.02 0.04
N LEU A 137 0.90 -1.94 0.11
CA LEU A 137 0.83 -3.28 -0.50
C LEU A 137 0.38 -3.23 -1.97
N PHE A 138 0.92 -2.32 -2.71
CA PHE A 138 0.46 -2.00 -4.05
C PHE A 138 1.58 -2.04 -5.09
N THR A 139 2.72 -1.39 -4.81
CA THR A 139 3.77 -1.22 -5.83
C THR A 139 4.46 -2.53 -6.21
N HIS A 140 4.43 -3.55 -5.36
CA HIS A 140 4.98 -4.86 -5.69
C HIS A 140 4.24 -5.58 -6.84
N HIS A 141 3.01 -5.20 -7.17
CA HIS A 141 2.27 -5.73 -8.34
C HIS A 141 2.85 -5.26 -9.67
N PHE A 142 3.68 -4.22 -9.69
CA PHE A 142 4.21 -3.59 -10.89
C PHE A 142 5.65 -4.00 -11.19
N ARG A 143 6.01 -3.96 -12.48
CA ARG A 143 7.41 -4.06 -12.91
C ARG A 143 8.17 -2.78 -12.56
N ASP A 144 9.50 -2.84 -12.46
CA ASP A 144 10.34 -1.71 -12.03
C ASP A 144 10.06 -0.41 -12.79
N ARG A 145 9.86 -0.49 -14.12
CA ARG A 145 9.53 0.68 -14.95
C ARG A 145 8.18 1.30 -14.58
N GLU A 146 7.21 0.46 -14.31
CA GLU A 146 5.86 0.89 -13.90
C GLU A 146 5.88 1.47 -12.49
N VAL A 147 6.65 0.88 -11.56
CA VAL A 147 6.86 1.44 -10.21
C VAL A 147 7.40 2.87 -10.32
N VAL A 148 8.40 3.11 -11.18
CA VAL A 148 8.93 4.46 -11.43
C VAL A 148 7.84 5.39 -11.96
N SER A 149 6.97 4.91 -12.86
CA SER A 149 5.85 5.71 -13.40
C SER A 149 4.81 6.04 -12.33
N VAL A 150 4.43 5.06 -11.50
CA VAL A 150 3.53 5.27 -10.35
C VAL A 150 4.11 6.30 -9.39
N LEU A 151 5.39 6.16 -9.00
CA LEU A 151 6.05 7.10 -8.10
C LEU A 151 6.11 8.52 -8.67
N ARG A 152 6.33 8.67 -10.00
CA ARG A 152 6.28 9.97 -10.68
C ARG A 152 4.89 10.60 -10.63
N GLU A 153 3.85 9.82 -10.90
CA GLU A 153 2.47 10.28 -10.81
C GLU A 153 2.09 10.66 -9.37
N MET A 154 2.46 9.83 -8.38
CA MET A 154 2.27 10.15 -6.97
C MET A 154 3.00 11.46 -6.60
N SER A 155 4.26 11.63 -7.02
CA SER A 155 5.02 12.86 -6.80
C SER A 155 4.41 14.08 -7.51
N ARG A 156 3.88 13.89 -8.71
CA ARG A 156 3.23 14.98 -9.49
C ARG A 156 2.02 15.53 -8.75
N VAL A 157 1.20 14.66 -8.18
CA VAL A 157 -0.05 15.06 -7.50
C VAL A 157 0.16 15.41 -6.02
N ALA A 158 1.30 15.05 -5.43
CA ALA A 158 1.68 15.43 -4.08
C ALA A 158 2.16 16.89 -4.02
N ARG A 159 1.82 17.58 -2.95
CA ARG A 159 2.30 18.92 -2.60
C ARG A 159 3.47 18.86 -1.63
N ARG A 160 3.42 17.93 -0.68
CA ARG A 160 4.41 17.81 0.40
C ARG A 160 5.19 16.51 0.30
N ARG A 161 4.56 15.36 0.49
CA ARG A 161 5.26 14.07 0.59
C ARG A 161 4.53 12.92 -0.09
N VAL A 162 5.34 11.96 -0.50
CA VAL A 162 4.90 10.65 -1.02
C VAL A 162 5.36 9.56 -0.06
N TYR A 163 4.50 8.56 0.18
CA TYR A 163 4.81 7.39 0.98
C TYR A 163 4.45 6.10 0.24
N VAL A 164 5.34 5.11 0.37
CA VAL A 164 5.03 3.74 -0.05
C VAL A 164 5.26 2.82 1.13
N ILE A 165 4.24 2.08 1.54
CA ILE A 165 4.33 1.00 2.52
C ILE A 165 4.24 -0.31 1.75
N ASP A 166 5.32 -1.10 1.72
CA ASP A 166 5.30 -2.33 0.91
C ASP A 166 6.13 -3.46 1.55
N LEU A 167 6.09 -4.62 0.93
CA LEU A 167 6.72 -5.84 1.42
C LEU A 167 8.25 -5.78 1.33
N HIS A 168 8.89 -6.16 2.42
CA HIS A 168 10.32 -6.41 2.44
C HIS A 168 10.61 -7.84 1.99
N ARG A 169 11.18 -8.01 0.79
CA ARG A 169 11.62 -9.32 0.29
C ARG A 169 12.76 -9.84 1.16
N HIS A 170 12.42 -10.75 2.07
CA HIS A 170 13.35 -11.29 3.04
C HIS A 170 13.14 -12.81 3.23
N PRO A 171 14.20 -13.64 3.23
CA PRO A 171 14.08 -15.08 3.40
C PRO A 171 13.30 -15.47 4.65
N VAL A 172 13.57 -14.83 5.77
CA VAL A 172 12.87 -15.14 7.05
C VAL A 172 11.37 -14.88 6.93
N ALA A 173 10.95 -13.78 6.29
CA ALA A 173 9.54 -13.49 6.05
C ALA A 173 8.89 -14.59 5.21
N PHE A 174 9.55 -15.00 4.13
CA PHE A 174 9.06 -16.02 3.23
C PHE A 174 8.92 -17.39 3.91
N TYR A 175 9.98 -17.86 4.58
CA TYR A 175 9.93 -19.15 5.25
C TYR A 175 8.98 -19.14 6.45
N PHE A 176 8.90 -18.06 7.20
CA PHE A 176 7.90 -17.93 8.27
C PHE A 176 6.48 -18.00 7.71
N TYR A 177 6.20 -17.29 6.61
CA TYR A 177 4.89 -17.29 5.98
C TYR A 177 4.52 -18.66 5.41
N THR A 178 5.45 -19.32 4.72
CA THR A 178 5.21 -20.61 4.06
C THR A 178 5.22 -21.81 5.01
N THR A 179 5.72 -21.66 6.24
CA THR A 179 5.71 -22.71 7.27
C THR A 179 4.69 -22.41 8.36
N VAL A 180 4.96 -21.42 9.19
CA VAL A 180 4.08 -21.06 10.33
C VAL A 180 2.74 -20.48 9.83
N GLY A 181 2.75 -19.69 8.77
CA GLY A 181 1.55 -19.14 8.17
C GLY A 181 0.56 -20.24 7.73
N ARG A 182 1.02 -21.37 7.26
CA ARG A 182 0.17 -22.51 6.87
C ARG A 182 -0.70 -23.07 8.02
N LEU A 183 -0.33 -22.83 9.25
CA LEU A 183 -1.11 -23.28 10.41
C LEU A 183 -2.36 -22.41 10.63
N PHE A 184 -2.35 -21.18 10.11
CA PHE A 184 -3.39 -20.17 10.34
C PHE A 184 -4.11 -19.73 9.06
N LEU A 185 -3.51 -19.99 7.90
CA LEU A 185 -4.04 -19.62 6.58
C LEU A 185 -4.58 -20.88 5.90
N HIS A 186 -5.88 -20.90 5.64
CA HIS A 186 -6.56 -22.07 5.10
C HIS A 186 -6.89 -21.92 3.61
N ASN A 187 -7.16 -20.69 3.16
CA ASN A 187 -7.45 -20.42 1.76
C ASN A 187 -6.20 -20.58 0.88
N ARG A 188 -6.35 -21.28 -0.26
CA ARG A 188 -5.26 -21.55 -1.22
C ARG A 188 -4.65 -20.24 -1.74
N LEU A 189 -5.49 -19.30 -2.17
CA LEU A 189 -5.04 -18.04 -2.77
C LEU A 189 -4.15 -17.26 -1.81
N ILE A 190 -4.58 -17.06 -0.56
CA ILE A 190 -3.79 -16.30 0.39
C ILE A 190 -2.46 -16.97 0.72
N ARG A 191 -2.41 -18.31 0.70
CA ARG A 191 -1.17 -19.05 0.94
C ARG A 191 -0.17 -18.93 -0.20
N GLU A 192 -0.65 -19.05 -1.45
CA GLU A 192 0.21 -19.05 -2.65
C GLU A 192 0.53 -17.60 -3.05
N ASP A 193 -0.47 -16.74 -3.15
CA ASP A 193 -0.28 -15.34 -3.52
C ASP A 193 0.51 -14.57 -2.46
N GLY A 194 0.26 -14.79 -1.16
CA GLY A 194 1.03 -14.12 -0.12
C GLY A 194 2.51 -14.52 -0.09
N ALA A 195 2.84 -15.78 -0.40
CA ALA A 195 4.22 -16.21 -0.58
C ALA A 195 4.86 -15.52 -1.80
N LEU A 196 4.13 -15.46 -2.91
CA LEU A 196 4.57 -14.80 -4.14
C LEU A 196 4.70 -13.29 -3.94
N SER A 197 3.77 -12.63 -3.26
CA SER A 197 3.83 -11.20 -2.91
C SER A 197 5.12 -10.87 -2.14
N ILE A 198 5.57 -11.75 -1.22
CA ILE A 198 6.86 -11.55 -0.53
C ILE A 198 8.02 -11.58 -1.52
N LEU A 199 8.01 -12.48 -2.51
CA LEU A 199 9.05 -12.55 -3.55
C LEU A 199 8.98 -11.38 -4.54
N ARG A 200 7.81 -10.82 -4.78
CA ARG A 200 7.58 -9.59 -5.56
C ARG A 200 7.96 -8.32 -4.80
N GLY A 201 8.01 -8.39 -3.48
CA GLY A 201 8.43 -7.30 -2.61
C GLY A 201 9.83 -6.78 -2.91
N PHE A 202 10.27 -5.77 -2.21
CA PHE A 202 11.51 -5.04 -2.48
C PHE A 202 12.62 -5.36 -1.49
N ALA A 203 13.87 -5.29 -1.94
CA ALA A 203 14.98 -5.03 -1.05
C ALA A 203 15.08 -3.48 -0.82
N PRO A 204 15.57 -3.01 0.35
CA PRO A 204 15.63 -1.57 0.65
C PRO A 204 16.38 -0.76 -0.39
N ARG A 205 17.50 -1.29 -0.91
CA ARG A 205 18.31 -0.64 -1.95
C ARG A 205 17.61 -0.56 -3.30
N GLU A 206 16.78 -1.55 -3.63
CA GLU A 206 15.99 -1.56 -4.88
C GLU A 206 14.92 -0.47 -4.83
N LEU A 207 14.12 -0.44 -3.74
CA LEU A 207 13.07 0.56 -3.59
C LEU A 207 13.65 1.99 -3.58
N ARG A 208 14.82 2.18 -2.93
CA ARG A 208 15.53 3.46 -2.97
C ARG A 208 15.94 3.83 -4.39
N ARG A 209 16.56 2.93 -5.15
CA ARG A 209 16.95 3.18 -6.54
C ARG A 209 15.76 3.54 -7.43
N LEU A 210 14.61 2.88 -7.24
CA LEU A 210 13.39 3.19 -7.99
C LEU A 210 12.86 4.58 -7.64
N ALA A 211 12.92 4.97 -6.37
CA ALA A 211 12.56 6.31 -5.93
C ALA A 211 13.49 7.39 -6.53
N ASP A 212 14.81 7.14 -6.54
CA ASP A 212 15.79 8.04 -7.17
C ASP A 212 15.54 8.14 -8.69
N SER A 213 15.21 7.02 -9.36
CA SER A 213 14.86 7.00 -10.79
C SER A 213 13.54 7.71 -11.10
N ALA A 214 12.64 7.79 -10.13
CA ALA A 214 11.40 8.57 -10.23
C ALA A 214 11.61 10.07 -10.00
N GLY A 215 12.78 10.48 -9.50
CA GLY A 215 13.10 11.87 -9.18
C GLY A 215 12.56 12.33 -7.81
N LEU A 216 12.26 11.39 -6.90
CA LEU A 216 11.83 11.74 -5.53
C LEU A 216 13.01 12.33 -4.76
N ALA A 217 12.88 13.60 -4.36
CA ALA A 217 13.88 14.25 -3.51
C ALA A 217 13.78 13.71 -2.07
N HIS A 218 14.91 13.76 -1.36
CA HIS A 218 15.02 13.33 0.03
C HIS A 218 14.46 11.94 0.32
N ALA A 219 14.47 11.04 -0.69
CA ALA A 219 13.92 9.70 -0.57
C ALA A 219 14.63 8.95 0.57
N LYS A 220 13.85 8.35 1.47
CA LYS A 220 14.31 7.55 2.60
C LYS A 220 13.54 6.23 2.62
N VAL A 221 14.26 5.13 2.82
CA VAL A 221 13.63 3.80 2.96
C VAL A 221 13.94 3.25 4.34
N GLU A 222 12.90 3.01 5.11
CA GLU A 222 12.97 2.48 6.46
C GLU A 222 12.38 1.07 6.54
N ARG A 223 12.98 0.24 7.39
CA ARG A 223 12.44 -1.07 7.71
C ARG A 223 11.48 -0.95 8.89
N ARG A 224 10.31 -1.54 8.75
CA ARG A 224 9.30 -1.62 9.83
C ARG A 224 8.95 -3.09 10.11
N PHE A 225 8.77 -3.41 11.36
CA PHE A 225 8.33 -4.73 11.78
C PHE A 225 6.82 -4.91 11.59
N PRO A 226 6.37 -6.08 11.13
CA PRO A 226 7.13 -7.22 10.61
C PRO A 226 7.34 -7.12 9.08
N TYR A 227 8.58 -7.03 8.64
CA TYR A 227 8.98 -7.08 7.21
C TYR A 227 8.22 -6.15 6.28
N ARG A 228 8.04 -4.88 6.69
CA ARG A 228 7.59 -3.79 5.84
C ARG A 228 8.74 -2.85 5.51
N LEU A 229 8.70 -2.29 4.31
CA LEU A 229 9.49 -1.13 3.93
C LEU A 229 8.57 0.07 3.87
N VAL A 230 9.05 1.19 4.39
CA VAL A 230 8.40 2.49 4.21
C VAL A 230 9.35 3.38 3.44
N LEU A 231 8.98 3.73 2.22
CA LEU A 231 9.62 4.81 1.47
C LEU A 231 8.88 6.10 1.78
N SER A 232 9.63 7.14 2.11
CA SER A 232 9.15 8.52 2.13
C SER A 232 10.02 9.38 1.21
N GLY A 233 9.43 10.37 0.58
CA GLY A 233 10.14 11.32 -0.28
C GLY A 233 9.31 12.55 -0.56
N SER A 234 9.95 13.62 -1.01
CA SER A 234 9.29 14.86 -1.44
C SER A 234 9.43 15.08 -2.94
N LYS A 235 8.73 16.07 -3.44
CA LYS A 235 8.87 16.52 -4.83
C LYS A 235 10.21 17.24 -5.03
#